data_238baae4c9ac8ae12ce9318cfba19334
#
_entry.id   238baae4c9ac8ae12ce9318cfba19334
#
_cell.length_a   1.000
_cell.length_b   1.000
_cell.length_c   1.000
_cell.angle_alpha   90.00
_cell.angle_beta   90.00
_cell.angle_gamma   90.00
#
_symmetry.space_group_name_H-M   'P 1'
#
loop_
_entity.id
_entity.type
_entity.pdbx_description
1 polymer ?
#
loop_
_entity_poly.entity_id
_entity_poly.type
_entity_poly.pdbx_seq_one_letter_code
_entity_poly.pdbx_strand_id
1 'polypeptide(L)'
;MIELDRGMWDAMTRLDLITFIARVMGVLEPGTRYEENWHIHILADRLLAAQAGDSRRLMINLPPRSMKTITVSIAFVAWLLGHDPTRRIMCVTYSQEVAKAQAVLFGRIVREAWYRRIFPECRPVVPNRVLEWTTSAGGFRLATSIEGSVLGRGADFIILDDPNKGQEIYSKVAREKVRNAWDHTISTRLNHPKESAIICVMQRLHADDLAGHLLAQNTWEEICIPAVATSDECWDLGGGRQHIRHAGEFIQPSRMGQAELDVQRIRMGLTAFSAQYQQQPVPEDGVVIRKAWLRYCEELPEAFETTLVSWDTASTLSEDADWSVGTVWGMVDGELFLREVIRVRQEAPELGHLIEQVHRRTNADITLIEDADLGRGIAQNLRRTSRLCRPQLYQPRLDKIARMQARAVMFETGKVFLPRNAPWLAQYLEELLGFPNQRHDDQVDSTSQALDWFQHRFAREIAGPRPSPARPKGRRRPPGAPQR
;
A
#
# COMPACT_ATOMS: atom_id res chain seq x y z
N MET A 1 40.99 4.30 -17.66
CA MET A 1 39.87 3.35 -17.58
C MET A 1 40.40 2.01 -18.11
N ILE A 2 40.43 0.97 -17.29
CA ILE A 2 40.75 -0.39 -17.74
C ILE A 2 39.54 -0.82 -18.54
N GLU A 3 39.68 -1.02 -19.86
CA GLU A 3 38.66 -1.71 -20.66
C GLU A 3 38.60 -3.17 -20.18
N LEU A 4 37.59 -3.46 -19.37
CA LEU A 4 37.27 -4.83 -18.98
C LEU A 4 36.85 -5.59 -20.23
N ASP A 5 37.57 -6.66 -20.59
CA ASP A 5 37.12 -7.54 -21.62
C ASP A 5 35.82 -8.27 -21.21
N ARG A 6 35.10 -8.83 -22.15
CA ARG A 6 33.85 -9.53 -21.92
C ARG A 6 33.99 -10.69 -20.95
N GLY A 7 35.09 -11.42 -20.99
CA GLY A 7 35.36 -12.55 -20.11
C GLY A 7 35.54 -12.13 -18.67
N MET A 8 36.30 -11.05 -18.44
CA MET A 8 36.49 -10.48 -17.11
C MET A 8 35.17 -9.92 -16.54
N TRP A 9 34.38 -9.26 -17.36
CA TRP A 9 33.06 -8.77 -16.94
C TRP A 9 32.08 -9.93 -16.57
N ASP A 10 32.07 -11.00 -17.37
CA ASP A 10 31.27 -12.20 -17.09
C ASP A 10 31.76 -12.91 -15.81
N ALA A 11 33.08 -12.98 -15.57
CA ALA A 11 33.64 -13.54 -14.33
C ALA A 11 33.27 -12.72 -13.09
N MET A 12 33.41 -11.41 -13.14
CA MET A 12 32.99 -10.52 -12.05
C MET A 12 31.48 -10.67 -11.76
N THR A 13 30.66 -10.66 -12.81
CA THR A 13 29.21 -10.84 -12.66
C THR A 13 28.85 -12.19 -12.02
N ARG A 14 29.64 -13.25 -12.26
CA ARG A 14 29.42 -14.57 -11.64
C ARG A 14 29.85 -14.63 -10.17
N LEU A 15 30.89 -13.89 -9.78
CA LEU A 15 31.52 -14.02 -8.46
C LEU A 15 31.06 -12.97 -7.45
N ASP A 16 30.53 -11.84 -7.92
CA ASP A 16 30.13 -10.72 -7.07
C ASP A 16 28.65 -10.37 -7.28
N LEU A 17 27.87 -10.51 -6.22
CA LEU A 17 26.42 -10.25 -6.24
C LEU A 17 26.10 -8.78 -6.53
N ILE A 18 26.94 -7.83 -6.11
CA ILE A 18 26.75 -6.39 -6.41
C ILE A 18 26.84 -6.16 -7.93
N THR A 19 27.90 -6.67 -8.55
CA THR A 19 28.10 -6.61 -10.01
C THR A 19 26.94 -7.30 -10.75
N PHE A 20 26.44 -8.42 -10.22
CA PHE A 20 25.28 -9.11 -10.79
C PHE A 20 24.01 -8.25 -10.70
N ILE A 21 23.73 -7.63 -9.54
CA ILE A 21 22.59 -6.71 -9.35
C ILE A 21 22.69 -5.53 -10.33
N ALA A 22 23.86 -4.91 -10.47
CA ALA A 22 24.08 -3.81 -11.42
C ALA A 22 23.77 -4.23 -12.87
N ARG A 23 24.19 -5.44 -13.26
CA ARG A 23 23.90 -5.96 -14.60
C ARG A 23 22.43 -6.29 -14.80
N VAL A 24 21.75 -6.83 -13.79
CA VAL A 24 20.29 -7.04 -13.77
C VAL A 24 19.55 -5.72 -13.97
N MET A 25 19.97 -4.66 -13.27
CA MET A 25 19.38 -3.32 -13.44
C MET A 25 19.53 -2.82 -14.87
N GLY A 26 20.67 -2.97 -15.49
CA GLY A 26 20.88 -2.60 -16.90
C GLY A 26 19.96 -3.32 -17.89
N VAL A 27 19.51 -4.54 -17.57
CA VAL A 27 18.53 -5.27 -18.39
C VAL A 27 17.09 -4.82 -18.10
N LEU A 28 16.75 -4.60 -16.83
CA LEU A 28 15.37 -4.29 -16.43
C LEU A 28 14.99 -2.83 -16.68
N GLU A 29 15.94 -1.92 -16.50
CA GLU A 29 15.77 -0.45 -16.60
C GLU A 29 16.81 0.15 -17.57
N PRO A 30 16.81 -0.19 -18.87
CA PRO A 30 17.88 0.15 -19.81
C PRO A 30 18.02 1.67 -20.05
N GLY A 31 16.99 2.46 -19.72
CA GLY A 31 17.01 3.92 -19.83
C GLY A 31 17.47 4.66 -18.56
N THR A 32 17.73 3.92 -17.48
CA THR A 32 18.06 4.51 -16.17
C THR A 32 19.51 4.18 -15.83
N ARG A 33 20.32 5.21 -15.53
CA ARG A 33 21.66 4.99 -15.02
C ARG A 33 21.55 4.37 -13.62
N TYR A 34 22.08 3.17 -13.45
CA TYR A 34 22.22 2.54 -12.14
C TYR A 34 23.21 3.32 -11.29
N GLU A 35 22.79 3.77 -10.14
CA GLU A 35 23.64 4.37 -9.13
C GLU A 35 23.76 3.37 -7.98
N GLU A 36 24.98 2.84 -7.82
CA GLU A 36 25.31 1.97 -6.71
C GLU A 36 25.23 2.75 -5.40
N ASN A 37 24.59 2.13 -4.38
CA ASN A 37 24.41 2.77 -3.11
C ASN A 37 24.74 1.79 -1.96
N TRP A 38 25.25 2.31 -0.87
CA TRP A 38 25.72 1.58 0.30
C TRP A 38 24.70 0.56 0.83
N HIS A 39 23.39 0.87 0.85
CA HIS A 39 22.37 -0.05 1.33
C HIS A 39 22.26 -1.33 0.48
N ILE A 40 22.62 -1.28 -0.80
CA ILE A 40 22.64 -2.48 -1.66
C ILE A 40 23.78 -3.42 -1.24
N HIS A 41 24.91 -2.88 -0.76
CA HIS A 41 26.01 -3.70 -0.22
C HIS A 41 25.57 -4.43 1.05
N ILE A 42 24.86 -3.77 1.98
CA ILE A 42 24.28 -4.45 3.16
C ILE A 42 23.34 -5.57 2.75
N LEU A 43 22.43 -5.29 1.80
CA LEU A 43 21.51 -6.32 1.32
C LEU A 43 22.28 -7.50 0.72
N ALA A 44 23.26 -7.24 -0.14
CA ALA A 44 24.04 -8.30 -0.78
C ALA A 44 24.81 -9.15 0.25
N ASP A 45 25.44 -8.53 1.23
CA ASP A 45 26.15 -9.22 2.30
C ASP A 45 25.22 -10.13 3.11
N ARG A 46 24.06 -9.63 3.56
CA ARG A 46 23.10 -10.41 4.33
C ARG A 46 22.40 -11.49 3.50
N LEU A 47 22.17 -11.25 2.22
CA LEU A 47 21.64 -12.26 1.30
C LEU A 47 22.64 -13.40 1.07
N LEU A 48 23.93 -13.08 0.97
CA LEU A 48 24.97 -14.10 0.87
C LEU A 48 25.12 -14.88 2.19
N ALA A 49 25.01 -14.21 3.35
CA ALA A 49 24.94 -14.89 4.65
C ALA A 49 23.72 -15.84 4.75
N ALA A 50 22.57 -15.44 4.18
CA ALA A 50 21.41 -16.32 4.10
C ALA A 50 21.65 -17.52 3.16
N GLN A 51 22.37 -17.32 2.06
CA GLN A 51 22.78 -18.41 1.14
C GLN A 51 23.74 -19.39 1.84
N ALA A 52 24.68 -18.88 2.63
CA ALA A 52 25.64 -19.67 3.40
C ALA A 52 25.00 -20.41 4.58
N GLY A 53 23.80 -19.98 5.02
CA GLY A 53 23.09 -20.55 6.17
C GLY A 53 23.41 -19.87 7.51
N ASP A 54 24.14 -18.76 7.48
CA ASP A 54 24.48 -17.95 8.67
C ASP A 54 23.30 -17.10 9.15
N SER A 55 22.45 -16.62 8.21
CA SER A 55 21.23 -15.87 8.48
C SER A 55 20.00 -16.58 7.86
N ARG A 56 19.23 -17.28 8.67
CA ARG A 56 18.12 -18.12 8.18
C ARG A 56 16.75 -17.49 8.30
N ARG A 57 16.62 -16.43 9.05
CA ARG A 57 15.39 -15.67 9.25
C ARG A 57 15.74 -14.20 9.14
N LEU A 58 15.68 -13.68 7.92
CA LEU A 58 16.12 -12.34 7.59
C LEU A 58 14.91 -11.44 7.31
N MET A 59 14.77 -10.37 8.10
CA MET A 59 13.79 -9.31 7.91
C MET A 59 14.48 -8.08 7.33
N ILE A 60 13.96 -7.55 6.22
CA ILE A 60 14.48 -6.37 5.54
C ILE A 60 13.38 -5.32 5.44
N ASN A 61 13.48 -4.26 6.23
CA ASN A 61 12.55 -3.15 6.24
C ASN A 61 13.19 -1.92 5.57
N LEU A 62 12.67 -1.54 4.39
CA LEU A 62 13.19 -0.46 3.56
C LEU A 62 12.09 0.43 3.01
N PRO A 63 12.35 1.72 2.75
CA PRO A 63 11.40 2.63 2.14
C PRO A 63 10.94 2.17 0.76
N PRO A 64 9.82 2.71 0.25
CA PRO A 64 9.42 2.51 -1.14
C PRO A 64 10.54 2.94 -2.10
N ARG A 65 10.65 2.24 -3.24
CA ARG A 65 11.62 2.53 -4.33
C ARG A 65 13.12 2.43 -3.95
N SER A 66 13.46 1.71 -2.88
CA SER A 66 14.83 1.38 -2.48
C SER A 66 15.40 0.14 -3.17
N MET A 67 14.87 -0.26 -4.33
CA MET A 67 15.29 -1.43 -5.12
C MET A 67 15.11 -2.79 -4.43
N LYS A 68 14.41 -2.87 -3.29
CA LYS A 68 14.24 -4.09 -2.50
C LYS A 68 13.78 -5.30 -3.31
N THR A 69 12.71 -5.16 -4.11
CA THR A 69 12.15 -6.24 -4.95
C THR A 69 13.13 -6.72 -6.01
N ILE A 70 13.81 -5.78 -6.72
CA ILE A 70 14.76 -6.15 -7.78
C ILE A 70 15.96 -6.87 -7.19
N THR A 71 16.47 -6.40 -6.06
CA THR A 71 17.63 -6.98 -5.38
C THR A 71 17.29 -8.36 -4.81
N VAL A 72 16.20 -8.48 -4.03
CA VAL A 72 15.90 -9.69 -3.25
C VAL A 72 15.11 -10.72 -4.06
N SER A 73 14.01 -10.30 -4.72
CA SER A 73 13.05 -11.23 -5.32
C SER A 73 13.36 -11.58 -6.78
N ILE A 74 14.27 -10.82 -7.43
CA ILE A 74 14.65 -11.05 -8.82
C ILE A 74 16.13 -11.38 -8.95
N ALA A 75 17.03 -10.46 -8.60
CA ALA A 75 18.46 -10.65 -8.81
C ALA A 75 19.02 -11.78 -7.92
N PHE A 76 18.77 -11.73 -6.61
CA PHE A 76 19.26 -12.78 -5.71
C PHE A 76 18.68 -14.15 -6.03
N VAL A 77 17.41 -14.25 -6.42
CA VAL A 77 16.80 -15.51 -6.84
C VAL A 77 17.45 -16.05 -8.11
N ALA A 78 17.74 -15.21 -9.09
CA ALA A 78 18.47 -15.60 -10.29
C ALA A 78 19.92 -16.01 -9.96
N TRP A 79 20.55 -15.31 -9.03
CA TRP A 79 21.88 -15.64 -8.51
C TRP A 79 21.91 -17.02 -7.85
N LEU A 80 20.98 -17.29 -6.92
CA LEU A 80 20.88 -18.60 -6.24
C LEU A 80 20.74 -19.77 -7.23
N LEU A 81 19.79 -19.64 -8.15
CA LEU A 81 19.57 -20.71 -9.17
C LEU A 81 20.71 -20.83 -10.15
N GLY A 82 21.43 -19.74 -10.43
CA GLY A 82 22.62 -19.75 -11.25
C GLY A 82 23.76 -20.58 -10.62
N HIS A 83 23.98 -20.40 -9.32
CA HIS A 83 25.02 -21.11 -8.57
C HIS A 83 24.62 -22.53 -8.17
N ASP A 84 23.35 -22.74 -7.84
CA ASP A 84 22.82 -24.06 -7.50
C ASP A 84 21.44 -24.26 -8.17
N PRO A 85 21.41 -24.85 -9.36
CA PRO A 85 20.20 -25.07 -10.12
C PRO A 85 19.27 -26.14 -9.52
N THR A 86 19.62 -26.77 -8.39
CA THR A 86 18.75 -27.72 -7.67
C THR A 86 17.86 -27.02 -6.64
N ARG A 87 18.15 -25.77 -6.28
CA ARG A 87 17.42 -25.02 -5.25
C ARG A 87 15.95 -24.81 -5.61
N ARG A 88 15.10 -24.95 -4.59
CA ARG A 88 13.66 -24.75 -4.67
C ARG A 88 13.31 -23.45 -3.97
N ILE A 89 12.84 -22.46 -4.74
CA ILE A 89 12.63 -21.10 -4.24
C ILE A 89 11.16 -20.72 -4.42
N MET A 90 10.52 -20.26 -3.34
CA MET A 90 9.15 -19.74 -3.35
C MET A 90 9.18 -18.23 -3.11
N CYS A 91 8.63 -17.46 -4.05
CA CYS A 91 8.48 -16.01 -3.94
C CYS A 91 7.01 -15.68 -3.73
N VAL A 92 6.69 -15.02 -2.62
CA VAL A 92 5.33 -14.73 -2.17
C VAL A 92 5.13 -13.23 -2.08
N THR A 93 4.05 -12.71 -2.66
CA THR A 93 3.68 -11.29 -2.60
C THR A 93 2.23 -11.13 -2.13
N TYR A 94 1.76 -9.88 -1.97
CA TYR A 94 0.37 -9.65 -1.57
C TYR A 94 -0.67 -9.99 -2.65
N SER A 95 -0.32 -10.02 -3.93
CA SER A 95 -1.27 -10.33 -5.01
C SER A 95 -0.68 -11.18 -6.13
N GLN A 96 -1.56 -11.89 -6.84
CA GLN A 96 -1.17 -12.74 -7.96
C GLN A 96 -0.67 -11.94 -9.18
N GLU A 97 -1.18 -10.73 -9.38
CA GLU A 97 -0.73 -9.83 -10.45
C GLU A 97 0.71 -9.40 -10.22
N VAL A 98 1.07 -9.04 -8.98
CA VAL A 98 2.43 -8.66 -8.60
C VAL A 98 3.36 -9.86 -8.71
N ALA A 99 2.94 -11.04 -8.24
CA ALA A 99 3.69 -12.27 -8.39
C ALA A 99 4.02 -12.58 -9.86
N LYS A 100 3.02 -12.41 -10.75
CA LYS A 100 3.18 -12.60 -12.20
C LYS A 100 4.12 -11.55 -12.80
N ALA A 101 3.99 -10.29 -12.42
CA ALA A 101 4.87 -9.22 -12.91
C ALA A 101 6.33 -9.48 -12.52
N GLN A 102 6.60 -9.85 -11.27
CA GLN A 102 7.94 -10.23 -10.81
C GLN A 102 8.47 -11.47 -11.53
N ALA A 103 7.63 -12.47 -11.80
CA ALA A 103 8.01 -13.67 -12.55
C ALA A 103 8.41 -13.35 -14.00
N VAL A 104 7.75 -12.40 -14.64
CA VAL A 104 8.12 -11.91 -15.98
C VAL A 104 9.49 -11.25 -15.96
N LEU A 105 9.77 -10.36 -14.96
CA LEU A 105 11.07 -9.71 -14.81
C LEU A 105 12.19 -10.73 -14.56
N PHE A 106 11.99 -11.69 -13.66
CA PHE A 106 12.91 -12.79 -13.45
C PHE A 106 13.18 -13.55 -14.75
N GLY A 107 12.11 -13.90 -15.48
CA GLY A 107 12.20 -14.62 -16.75
C GLY A 107 13.00 -13.87 -17.83
N ARG A 108 13.02 -12.52 -17.81
CA ARG A 108 13.87 -11.71 -18.70
C ARG A 108 15.35 -11.97 -18.40
N ILE A 109 15.72 -11.95 -17.11
CA ILE A 109 17.13 -12.14 -16.69
C ILE A 109 17.67 -13.52 -17.07
N VAL A 110 16.95 -14.60 -16.72
CA VAL A 110 17.44 -15.97 -16.97
C VAL A 110 17.47 -16.36 -18.46
N ARG A 111 16.81 -15.56 -19.31
CA ARG A 111 16.87 -15.71 -20.77
C ARG A 111 18.02 -14.95 -21.41
N GLU A 112 18.65 -14.03 -20.71
CA GLU A 112 19.76 -13.24 -21.21
C GLU A 112 20.94 -14.16 -21.64
N ALA A 113 21.57 -13.82 -22.78
CA ALA A 113 22.69 -14.58 -23.29
C ALA A 113 23.89 -14.60 -22.32
N TRP A 114 24.11 -13.49 -21.60
CA TRP A 114 25.17 -13.41 -20.60
C TRP A 114 24.89 -14.29 -19.39
N TYR A 115 23.62 -14.37 -18.92
CA TYR A 115 23.22 -15.22 -17.78
C TYR A 115 23.52 -16.70 -18.10
N ARG A 116 23.12 -17.16 -19.29
CA ARG A 116 23.36 -18.54 -19.74
C ARG A 116 24.83 -18.86 -19.90
N ARG A 117 25.68 -17.86 -20.23
CA ARG A 117 27.14 -18.08 -20.32
C ARG A 117 27.78 -18.24 -18.97
N ILE A 118 27.40 -17.38 -17.99
CA ILE A 118 27.99 -17.43 -16.66
C ILE A 118 27.43 -18.57 -15.79
N PHE A 119 26.21 -19.04 -16.10
CA PHE A 119 25.55 -20.15 -15.40
C PHE A 119 25.09 -21.24 -16.36
N PRO A 120 25.99 -21.96 -17.00
CA PRO A 120 25.67 -22.94 -18.05
C PRO A 120 24.87 -24.14 -17.53
N GLU A 121 24.95 -24.45 -16.24
CA GLU A 121 24.20 -25.54 -15.59
C GLU A 121 22.74 -25.16 -15.26
N CYS A 122 22.45 -23.88 -15.19
CA CYS A 122 21.10 -23.38 -14.90
C CYS A 122 20.23 -23.38 -16.17
N ARG A 123 19.89 -24.56 -16.65
CA ARG A 123 19.11 -24.77 -17.89
C ARG A 123 17.61 -24.88 -17.58
N PRO A 124 16.75 -24.15 -18.32
CA PRO A 124 15.31 -24.28 -18.13
C PRO A 124 14.78 -25.62 -18.71
N VAL A 125 13.76 -26.18 -18.05
CA VAL A 125 12.88 -27.17 -18.66
C VAL A 125 11.93 -26.45 -19.64
N VAL A 126 11.66 -27.04 -20.79
CA VAL A 126 10.80 -26.46 -21.84
C VAL A 126 9.57 -27.35 -22.05
N PRO A 127 8.35 -26.80 -22.03
CA PRO A 127 7.97 -25.42 -21.80
C PRO A 127 7.98 -25.03 -20.31
N ASN A 128 8.46 -23.83 -20.00
CA ASN A 128 8.36 -23.24 -18.65
C ASN A 128 7.08 -22.42 -18.49
N ARG A 129 6.48 -22.49 -17.30
CA ARG A 129 5.31 -21.65 -16.96
C ARG A 129 5.77 -20.31 -16.42
N VAL A 130 4.96 -19.26 -16.60
CA VAL A 130 5.31 -17.91 -16.14
C VAL A 130 5.51 -17.87 -14.62
N LEU A 131 4.58 -18.49 -13.87
CA LEU A 131 4.62 -18.48 -12.40
C LEU A 131 5.55 -19.55 -11.81
N GLU A 132 5.94 -20.56 -12.58
CA GLU A 132 6.83 -21.62 -12.13
C GLU A 132 7.92 -21.84 -13.17
N TRP A 133 9.11 -21.34 -12.90
CA TRP A 133 10.28 -21.56 -13.71
C TRP A 133 11.11 -22.69 -13.11
N THR A 134 11.32 -23.76 -13.88
CA THR A 134 11.97 -25.00 -13.44
C THR A 134 13.27 -25.21 -14.18
N THR A 135 14.32 -25.67 -13.48
CA THR A 135 15.59 -26.05 -14.04
C THR A 135 15.61 -27.53 -14.42
N SER A 136 16.48 -27.91 -15.35
CA SER A 136 16.73 -29.32 -15.68
C SER A 136 17.36 -30.12 -14.52
N ALA A 137 17.92 -29.46 -13.52
CA ALA A 137 18.47 -30.08 -12.32
C ALA A 137 17.41 -30.31 -11.21
N GLY A 138 16.13 -29.95 -11.46
CA GLY A 138 15.00 -30.17 -10.53
C GLY A 138 14.73 -29.05 -9.54
N GLY A 139 15.51 -27.97 -9.58
CA GLY A 139 15.17 -26.75 -8.82
C GLY A 139 14.12 -25.92 -9.52
N PHE A 140 13.56 -24.95 -8.80
CA PHE A 140 12.54 -24.08 -9.37
C PHE A 140 12.45 -22.71 -8.65
N ARG A 141 11.87 -21.74 -9.35
CA ARG A 141 11.28 -20.54 -8.77
C ARG A 141 9.77 -20.57 -8.94
N LEU A 142 9.03 -20.64 -7.84
CA LEU A 142 7.57 -20.52 -7.80
C LEU A 142 7.18 -19.10 -7.37
N ALA A 143 6.34 -18.43 -8.16
CA ALA A 143 5.75 -17.13 -7.81
C ALA A 143 4.29 -17.31 -7.41
N THR A 144 3.91 -16.80 -6.25
CA THR A 144 2.54 -16.92 -5.72
C THR A 144 2.17 -15.69 -4.88
N SER A 145 0.89 -15.55 -4.54
CA SER A 145 0.44 -14.57 -3.57
C SER A 145 0.31 -15.19 -2.18
N ILE A 146 0.21 -14.33 -1.16
CA ILE A 146 0.01 -14.74 0.24
C ILE A 146 -1.24 -15.62 0.42
N GLU A 147 -2.25 -15.42 -0.41
CA GLU A 147 -3.49 -16.20 -0.46
C GLU A 147 -3.45 -17.31 -1.52
N GLY A 148 -2.35 -17.42 -2.24
CA GLY A 148 -2.22 -18.38 -3.33
C GLY A 148 -2.07 -19.82 -2.83
N SER A 149 -2.51 -20.77 -3.66
CA SER A 149 -2.33 -22.19 -3.34
C SER A 149 -0.86 -22.60 -3.49
N VAL A 150 -0.25 -23.02 -2.37
CA VAL A 150 1.12 -23.57 -2.31
C VAL A 150 1.13 -25.02 -1.86
N LEU A 151 -0.03 -25.68 -1.87
CA LEU A 151 -0.17 -27.06 -1.41
C LEU A 151 0.72 -28.01 -2.20
N GLY A 152 1.41 -28.89 -1.47
CA GLY A 152 2.29 -29.91 -2.06
C GLY A 152 3.65 -29.40 -2.59
N ARG A 153 3.99 -28.12 -2.39
CA ARG A 153 5.29 -27.54 -2.77
C ARG A 153 6.12 -27.23 -1.53
N GLY A 154 7.33 -27.80 -1.46
CA GLY A 154 8.33 -27.42 -0.46
C GLY A 154 9.38 -26.52 -1.07
N ALA A 155 10.07 -25.72 -0.26
CA ALA A 155 11.09 -24.77 -0.67
C ALA A 155 12.31 -24.82 0.25
N ASP A 156 13.49 -24.52 -0.32
CA ASP A 156 14.74 -24.32 0.42
C ASP A 156 14.89 -22.85 0.80
N PHE A 157 14.29 -21.96 -0.01
CA PHE A 157 14.18 -20.52 0.27
C PHE A 157 12.73 -20.06 0.09
N ILE A 158 12.23 -19.32 1.08
CA ILE A 158 10.96 -18.60 0.97
C ILE A 158 11.27 -17.10 1.01
N ILE A 159 10.84 -16.36 -0.01
CA ILE A 159 10.99 -14.92 -0.09
C ILE A 159 9.62 -14.29 -0.03
N LEU A 160 9.34 -13.51 1.02
CA LEU A 160 8.14 -12.72 1.20
C LEU A 160 8.46 -11.29 0.76
N ASP A 161 7.83 -10.80 -0.29
CA ASP A 161 8.06 -9.47 -0.84
C ASP A 161 6.79 -8.62 -0.78
N ASP A 162 6.77 -7.64 0.10
CA ASP A 162 5.62 -6.80 0.41
C ASP A 162 4.32 -7.64 0.60
N PRO A 163 4.26 -8.55 1.59
CA PRO A 163 3.15 -9.50 1.75
C PRO A 163 1.82 -8.84 2.17
N ASN A 164 1.86 -7.64 2.73
CA ASN A 164 0.70 -6.86 3.10
C ASN A 164 0.30 -5.87 2.01
N LYS A 165 -1.00 -5.76 1.72
CA LYS A 165 -1.54 -4.80 0.77
C LYS A 165 -1.76 -3.44 1.44
N GLY A 166 -1.08 -2.41 0.95
CA GLY A 166 -1.11 -1.08 1.57
C GLY A 166 -2.51 -0.46 1.72
N GLN A 167 -3.42 -0.73 0.77
CA GLN A 167 -4.79 -0.22 0.82
C GLN A 167 -5.68 -0.87 1.91
N GLU A 168 -5.32 -2.07 2.35
CA GLU A 168 -6.09 -2.88 3.30
C GLU A 168 -5.41 -2.97 4.67
N ILE A 169 -4.26 -2.31 4.85
CA ILE A 169 -3.42 -2.46 6.05
C ILE A 169 -4.12 -2.03 7.35
N TYR A 170 -5.04 -1.07 7.26
CA TYR A 170 -5.81 -0.60 8.42
C TYR A 170 -6.94 -1.57 8.83
N SER A 171 -7.31 -2.52 7.96
CA SER A 171 -8.27 -3.58 8.30
C SER A 171 -7.61 -4.65 9.15
N LYS A 172 -8.09 -4.82 10.39
CA LYS A 172 -7.65 -5.91 11.30
C LYS A 172 -7.86 -7.28 10.67
N VAL A 173 -9.01 -7.49 10.02
CA VAL A 173 -9.33 -8.75 9.33
C VAL A 173 -8.32 -9.05 8.21
N ALA A 174 -7.94 -8.04 7.43
CA ALA A 174 -6.94 -8.22 6.37
C ALA A 174 -5.55 -8.54 6.95
N ARG A 175 -5.14 -7.88 8.04
CA ARG A 175 -3.88 -8.19 8.73
C ARG A 175 -3.87 -9.62 9.28
N GLU A 176 -4.96 -10.03 9.97
CA GLU A 176 -5.11 -11.39 10.50
C GLU A 176 -5.10 -12.45 9.40
N LYS A 177 -5.71 -12.16 8.24
CA LYS A 177 -5.71 -13.06 7.08
C LYS A 177 -4.28 -13.33 6.59
N VAL A 178 -3.45 -12.29 6.48
CA VAL A 178 -2.04 -12.41 6.09
C VAL A 178 -1.25 -13.20 7.13
N ARG A 179 -1.44 -12.92 8.42
CA ARG A 179 -0.79 -13.66 9.51
C ARG A 179 -1.19 -15.14 9.50
N ASN A 180 -2.47 -15.43 9.38
CA ASN A 180 -2.98 -16.81 9.33
C ASN A 180 -2.45 -17.58 8.11
N ALA A 181 -2.37 -16.93 6.93
CA ALA A 181 -1.79 -17.53 5.73
C ALA A 181 -0.31 -17.86 5.94
N TRP A 182 0.43 -16.99 6.61
CA TRP A 182 1.81 -17.24 7.01
C TRP A 182 1.90 -18.39 8.01
N ASP A 183 1.24 -18.29 9.17
CA ASP A 183 1.37 -19.23 10.29
C ASP A 183 0.95 -20.65 9.93
N HIS A 184 -0.14 -20.80 9.16
CA HIS A 184 -0.72 -22.11 8.87
C HIS A 184 -0.35 -22.70 7.51
N THR A 185 0.14 -21.88 6.58
CA THR A 185 0.38 -22.35 5.21
C THR A 185 1.82 -22.18 4.77
N ILE A 186 2.34 -20.95 4.74
CA ILE A 186 3.62 -20.66 4.09
C ILE A 186 4.80 -21.10 4.95
N SER A 187 4.77 -20.81 6.26
CA SER A 187 5.85 -21.17 7.20
C SER A 187 6.14 -22.68 7.22
N THR A 188 5.13 -23.49 6.93
CA THR A 188 5.22 -24.95 6.91
C THR A 188 5.81 -25.53 5.61
N ARG A 189 6.17 -24.69 4.65
CA ARG A 189 6.65 -25.12 3.32
C ARG A 189 8.16 -25.33 3.24
N LEU A 190 8.92 -25.14 4.30
CA LEU A 190 10.36 -25.39 4.27
C LEU A 190 10.66 -26.90 4.13
N ASN A 191 11.52 -27.27 3.18
CA ASN A 191 11.98 -28.64 2.99
C ASN A 191 12.79 -29.13 4.19
N HIS A 192 13.69 -28.27 4.67
CA HIS A 192 14.59 -28.56 5.80
C HIS A 192 14.56 -27.36 6.77
N PRO A 193 13.69 -27.35 7.79
CA PRO A 193 13.51 -26.19 8.68
C PRO A 193 14.79 -25.65 9.35
N LYS A 194 15.79 -26.54 9.53
CA LYS A 194 17.08 -26.20 10.14
C LYS A 194 18.13 -25.66 9.16
N GLU A 195 17.92 -25.83 7.85
CA GLU A 195 18.88 -25.46 6.79
C GLU A 195 18.31 -24.41 5.84
N SER A 196 17.00 -24.42 5.67
CA SER A 196 16.28 -23.53 4.76
C SER A 196 16.14 -22.12 5.34
N ALA A 197 16.18 -21.12 4.45
CA ALA A 197 16.08 -19.72 4.84
C ALA A 197 14.73 -19.10 4.44
N ILE A 198 14.29 -18.15 5.25
CA ILE A 198 13.16 -17.27 4.96
C ILE A 198 13.63 -15.83 4.99
N ILE A 199 13.37 -15.11 3.92
CA ILE A 199 13.69 -13.69 3.77
C ILE A 199 12.38 -12.94 3.60
N CYS A 200 12.08 -12.02 4.52
CA CYS A 200 10.95 -11.11 4.40
C CYS A 200 11.47 -9.72 4.08
N VAL A 201 11.14 -9.19 2.93
CA VAL A 201 11.49 -7.83 2.53
C VAL A 201 10.22 -7.03 2.31
N MET A 202 10.08 -5.92 3.04
CA MET A 202 8.90 -5.06 2.91
C MET A 202 9.18 -3.64 3.42
N GLN A 203 8.30 -2.72 3.08
CA GLN A 203 8.16 -1.49 3.85
C GLN A 203 7.20 -1.74 5.01
N ARG A 204 7.45 -1.12 6.16
CA ARG A 204 6.50 -1.16 7.27
C ARG A 204 5.23 -0.39 6.88
N LEU A 205 4.09 -0.91 7.27
CA LEU A 205 2.80 -0.31 6.97
C LEU A 205 1.97 -0.06 8.23
N HIS A 206 2.16 -0.90 9.25
CA HIS A 206 1.39 -0.91 10.49
C HIS A 206 2.20 -1.59 11.60
N ALA A 207 1.93 -1.27 12.88
CA ALA A 207 2.59 -1.98 13.99
C ALA A 207 2.35 -3.50 13.93
N ASP A 208 1.10 -3.90 13.61
CA ASP A 208 0.67 -5.29 13.47
C ASP A 208 0.72 -5.82 12.02
N ASP A 209 1.56 -5.29 11.14
CA ASP A 209 1.82 -5.90 9.84
C ASP A 209 2.57 -7.23 9.99
N LEU A 210 2.81 -7.95 8.89
CA LEU A 210 3.50 -9.24 8.99
C LEU A 210 4.90 -9.09 9.59
N ALA A 211 5.63 -8.00 9.28
CA ALA A 211 6.94 -7.76 9.89
C ALA A 211 6.84 -7.60 11.41
N GLY A 212 5.85 -6.83 11.93
CA GLY A 212 5.61 -6.71 13.36
C GLY A 212 5.31 -8.05 14.03
N HIS A 213 4.48 -8.89 13.39
CA HIS A 213 4.16 -10.24 13.87
C HIS A 213 5.39 -11.16 13.92
N LEU A 214 6.25 -11.10 12.91
CA LEU A 214 7.46 -11.93 12.83
C LEU A 214 8.54 -11.47 13.79
N LEU A 215 8.77 -10.17 13.90
CA LEU A 215 9.78 -9.59 14.81
C LEU A 215 9.43 -9.84 16.29
N ALA A 216 8.16 -9.88 16.65
CA ALA A 216 7.71 -10.22 18.00
C ALA A 216 8.14 -11.63 18.45
N GLN A 217 8.52 -12.53 17.52
CA GLN A 217 9.01 -13.87 17.82
C GLN A 217 10.49 -13.90 18.30
N ASN A 218 11.22 -12.80 18.19
CA ASN A 218 12.64 -12.65 18.57
C ASN A 218 13.60 -13.68 17.91
N THR A 219 13.26 -14.19 16.75
CA THR A 219 14.04 -15.19 16.00
C THR A 219 14.53 -14.68 14.66
N TRP A 220 14.24 -13.43 14.35
CA TRP A 220 14.57 -12.79 13.08
C TRP A 220 15.73 -11.82 13.24
N GLU A 221 16.69 -11.90 12.32
CA GLU A 221 17.68 -10.85 12.11
C GLU A 221 17.01 -9.72 11.33
N GLU A 222 17.07 -8.50 11.84
CA GLU A 222 16.43 -7.34 11.21
C GLU A 222 17.46 -6.38 10.60
N ILE A 223 17.22 -6.01 9.35
CA ILE A 223 17.80 -4.84 8.69
C ILE A 223 16.69 -3.82 8.53
N CYS A 224 16.75 -2.74 9.28
CA CYS A 224 15.76 -1.66 9.26
C CYS A 224 16.46 -0.35 8.89
N ILE A 225 16.27 0.12 7.64
CA ILE A 225 16.92 1.35 7.16
C ILE A 225 15.83 2.37 6.82
N PRO A 226 15.68 3.45 7.60
CA PRO A 226 14.73 4.53 7.33
C PRO A 226 15.20 5.40 6.15
N ALA A 227 14.28 6.12 5.52
CA ALA A 227 14.59 7.07 4.45
C ALA A 227 15.55 8.18 4.94
N VAL A 228 15.33 8.64 6.17
CA VAL A 228 16.19 9.63 6.85
C VAL A 228 16.68 9.02 8.16
N ALA A 229 17.98 9.05 8.42
CA ALA A 229 18.55 8.57 9.67
C ALA A 229 18.03 9.41 10.85
N THR A 230 17.58 8.75 11.92
CA THR A 230 17.11 9.42 13.15
C THR A 230 18.20 9.59 14.19
N SER A 231 19.31 8.85 14.04
CA SER A 231 20.51 8.89 14.87
C SER A 231 21.71 8.55 14.02
N ASP A 232 22.90 8.71 14.55
CA ASP A 232 24.11 8.22 13.89
C ASP A 232 24.10 6.68 13.84
N GLU A 233 24.37 6.14 12.67
CA GLU A 233 24.34 4.72 12.35
C GLU A 233 25.69 4.28 11.79
N CYS A 234 26.14 3.07 12.14
CA CYS A 234 27.30 2.43 11.53
C CYS A 234 26.88 1.09 10.95
N TRP A 235 26.98 0.96 9.64
CA TRP A 235 26.56 -0.21 8.89
C TRP A 235 27.75 -1.00 8.38
N ASP A 236 27.79 -2.31 8.65
CA ASP A 236 28.77 -3.24 8.06
C ASP A 236 28.34 -3.56 6.62
N LEU A 237 29.22 -3.27 5.66
CA LEU A 237 29.01 -3.54 4.24
C LEU A 237 29.57 -4.90 3.80
N GLY A 238 30.10 -5.69 4.73
CA GLY A 238 30.85 -6.90 4.44
C GLY A 238 32.30 -6.65 4.01
N GLY A 239 33.14 -7.68 4.18
CA GLY A 239 34.56 -7.60 3.82
C GLY A 239 35.36 -6.56 4.59
N GLY A 240 34.96 -6.23 5.81
CA GLY A 240 35.64 -5.24 6.67
C GLY A 240 35.38 -3.78 6.29
N ARG A 241 34.43 -3.51 5.41
CA ARG A 241 34.04 -2.16 5.00
C ARG A 241 32.85 -1.68 5.85
N GLN A 242 32.88 -0.43 6.25
CA GLN A 242 31.80 0.20 7.01
C GLN A 242 31.29 1.46 6.32
N HIS A 243 30.01 1.75 6.53
CA HIS A 243 29.39 3.00 6.13
C HIS A 243 28.82 3.69 7.38
N ILE A 244 29.25 4.92 7.60
CA ILE A 244 28.73 5.78 8.65
C ILE A 244 27.67 6.68 8.05
N ARG A 245 26.50 6.72 8.68
CA ARG A 245 25.37 7.56 8.29
C ARG A 245 24.98 8.41 9.48
N HIS A 246 25.05 9.73 9.32
CA HIS A 246 24.74 10.66 10.40
C HIS A 246 23.23 10.96 10.47
N ALA A 247 22.78 11.35 11.66
CA ALA A 247 21.41 11.81 11.87
C ALA A 247 21.02 12.90 10.85
N GLY A 248 19.85 12.76 10.21
CA GLY A 248 19.37 13.64 9.15
C GLY A 248 19.82 13.25 7.73
N GLU A 249 20.75 12.31 7.56
CA GLU A 249 21.16 11.86 6.23
C GLU A 249 20.13 10.96 5.55
N PHE A 250 19.97 11.16 4.25
CA PHE A 250 19.04 10.38 3.41
C PHE A 250 19.67 9.06 2.96
N ILE A 251 18.85 8.02 2.77
CA ILE A 251 19.33 6.73 2.24
C ILE A 251 19.93 6.88 0.84
N GLN A 252 19.32 7.70 -0.03
CA GLN A 252 19.78 7.99 -1.39
C GLN A 252 19.34 9.40 -1.79
N PRO A 253 20.12 10.44 -1.48
CA PRO A 253 19.75 11.85 -1.73
C PRO A 253 19.48 12.17 -3.20
N SER A 254 20.22 11.54 -4.13
CA SER A 254 20.08 11.73 -5.58
C SER A 254 18.71 11.31 -6.11
N ARG A 255 18.03 10.40 -5.42
CA ARG A 255 16.74 9.84 -5.85
C ARG A 255 15.58 10.33 -5.01
N MET A 256 15.80 10.54 -3.72
CA MET A 256 14.78 10.91 -2.74
C MET A 256 15.42 11.78 -1.65
N GLY A 257 15.49 13.07 -1.92
CA GLY A 257 15.97 14.09 -1.01
C GLY A 257 14.83 14.71 -0.19
N GLN A 258 15.12 15.85 0.46
CA GLN A 258 14.17 16.53 1.35
C GLN A 258 12.87 16.90 0.63
N ALA A 259 12.97 17.50 -0.56
CA ALA A 259 11.80 17.98 -1.29
C ALA A 259 10.84 16.84 -1.67
N GLU A 260 11.37 15.72 -2.17
CA GLU A 260 10.59 14.56 -2.54
C GLU A 260 9.92 13.91 -1.31
N LEU A 261 10.63 13.82 -0.18
CA LEU A 261 10.08 13.29 1.06
C LEU A 261 9.02 14.21 1.67
N ASP A 262 9.18 15.52 1.59
CA ASP A 262 8.17 16.48 2.07
C ASP A 262 6.87 16.36 1.26
N VAL A 263 6.97 16.18 -0.06
CA VAL A 263 5.80 15.90 -0.90
C VAL A 263 5.10 14.61 -0.48
N GLN A 264 5.86 13.54 -0.19
CA GLN A 264 5.26 12.29 0.27
C GLN A 264 4.63 12.44 1.65
N ARG A 265 5.28 13.16 2.57
CA ARG A 265 4.77 13.42 3.92
C ARG A 265 3.44 14.18 3.90
N ILE A 266 3.34 15.22 3.06
CA ILE A 266 2.10 15.98 2.88
C ILE A 266 1.01 15.10 2.24
N ARG A 267 1.38 14.25 1.28
CA ARG A 267 0.42 13.42 0.53
C ARG A 267 -0.21 12.33 1.38
N MET A 268 0.57 11.65 2.23
CA MET A 268 0.12 10.47 2.98
C MET A 268 -0.08 10.70 4.48
N GLY A 269 0.32 11.87 5.01
CA GLY A 269 0.30 12.20 6.44
C GLY A 269 1.46 11.60 7.24
N LEU A 270 1.64 12.12 8.46
CA LEU A 270 2.78 11.74 9.30
C LEU A 270 2.77 10.27 9.70
N THR A 271 1.61 9.72 10.03
CA THR A 271 1.49 8.31 10.49
C THR A 271 1.91 7.32 9.39
N ALA A 272 1.36 7.48 8.17
CA ALA A 272 1.71 6.61 7.05
C ALA A 272 3.17 6.85 6.58
N PHE A 273 3.65 8.10 6.62
CA PHE A 273 5.02 8.44 6.31
C PHE A 273 6.00 7.82 7.33
N SER A 274 5.71 7.94 8.63
CA SER A 274 6.49 7.31 9.70
C SER A 274 6.60 5.79 9.50
N ALA A 275 5.51 5.13 9.17
CA ALA A 275 5.52 3.70 8.88
C ALA A 275 6.35 3.39 7.63
N GLN A 276 5.99 3.96 6.47
CA GLN A 276 6.52 3.51 5.18
C GLN A 276 7.90 4.04 4.85
N TYR A 277 8.20 5.28 5.23
CA TYR A 277 9.49 5.91 4.91
C TYR A 277 10.47 5.84 6.07
N GLN A 278 10.01 5.96 7.31
CA GLN A 278 10.88 5.86 8.48
C GLN A 278 10.92 4.46 9.11
N GLN A 279 10.15 3.51 8.60
CA GLN A 279 10.03 2.14 9.10
C GLN A 279 9.57 2.08 10.57
N GLN A 280 8.90 3.14 11.04
CA GLN A 280 8.43 3.30 12.41
C GLN A 280 6.90 3.42 12.43
N PRO A 281 6.17 2.30 12.31
CA PRO A 281 4.73 2.34 12.45
C PRO A 281 4.36 2.73 13.88
N VAL A 282 3.45 3.71 13.99
CA VAL A 282 2.94 4.13 15.30
C VAL A 282 1.95 3.07 15.79
N PRO A 283 2.04 2.58 17.03
CA PRO A 283 1.03 1.70 17.62
C PRO A 283 -0.34 2.36 17.62
N GLU A 284 -1.40 1.56 17.47
CA GLU A 284 -2.77 2.01 17.64
C GLU A 284 -3.03 2.25 19.14
N ASP A 285 -2.77 3.47 19.62
CA ASP A 285 -3.10 3.88 21.01
C ASP A 285 -4.62 4.07 21.22
N GLY A 286 -5.46 3.37 20.46
CA GLY A 286 -6.91 3.41 20.60
C GLY A 286 -7.59 4.73 20.18
N VAL A 287 -6.85 5.71 19.70
CA VAL A 287 -7.35 7.02 19.28
C VAL A 287 -7.02 7.26 17.82
N VAL A 288 -8.05 7.29 16.97
CA VAL A 288 -7.88 7.51 15.53
C VAL A 288 -7.62 8.99 15.21
N ILE A 289 -8.31 9.89 15.90
CA ILE A 289 -8.16 11.34 15.75
C ILE A 289 -7.59 11.94 17.04
N ARG A 290 -6.47 12.65 16.94
CA ARG A 290 -5.84 13.32 18.09
C ARG A 290 -6.39 14.72 18.28
N LYS A 291 -6.64 15.12 19.53
CA LYS A 291 -7.12 16.45 19.88
C LYS A 291 -6.22 17.58 19.32
N ALA A 292 -4.90 17.34 19.25
CA ALA A 292 -3.93 18.30 18.72
C ALA A 292 -4.09 18.58 17.21
N TRP A 293 -4.79 17.73 16.46
CA TRP A 293 -5.03 17.90 15.02
C TRP A 293 -6.26 18.74 14.71
N LEU A 294 -7.11 19.00 15.72
CA LEU A 294 -8.35 19.75 15.52
C LEU A 294 -8.07 21.22 15.23
N ARG A 295 -8.65 21.71 14.13
CA ARG A 295 -8.65 23.12 13.76
C ARG A 295 -10.06 23.69 13.96
N TYR A 296 -10.11 24.91 14.42
CA TYR A 296 -11.36 25.59 14.68
C TYR A 296 -11.45 26.89 13.88
N CYS A 297 -12.66 27.22 13.41
CA CYS A 297 -12.98 28.53 12.86
C CYS A 297 -13.96 29.24 13.79
N GLU A 298 -13.82 30.56 13.88
CA GLU A 298 -14.77 31.42 14.65
C GLU A 298 -16.07 31.61 13.85
N GLU A 299 -15.93 31.82 12.53
CA GLU A 299 -17.02 31.96 11.59
C GLU A 299 -16.83 31.05 10.41
N LEU A 300 -17.92 30.51 9.88
CA LEU A 300 -17.89 29.71 8.65
C LEU A 300 -17.78 30.62 7.43
N PRO A 301 -17.14 30.22 6.35
CA PRO A 301 -17.14 30.92 5.07
C PRO A 301 -18.58 31.22 4.59
N GLU A 302 -18.80 32.42 4.03
CA GLU A 302 -20.11 32.85 3.52
C GLU A 302 -20.57 31.99 2.32
N ALA A 303 -19.62 31.55 1.51
CA ALA A 303 -19.89 30.69 0.32
C ALA A 303 -18.93 29.51 0.26
N PHE A 304 -19.39 28.41 -0.30
CA PHE A 304 -18.62 27.20 -0.49
C PHE A 304 -18.63 26.80 -1.98
N GLU A 305 -17.51 26.33 -2.48
CA GLU A 305 -17.36 25.80 -3.82
C GLU A 305 -18.14 24.49 -4.00
N THR A 306 -18.25 23.73 -2.91
CA THR A 306 -19.02 22.49 -2.86
C THR A 306 -19.61 22.30 -1.48
N THR A 307 -20.91 22.04 -1.41
CA THR A 307 -21.62 21.64 -0.20
C THR A 307 -22.07 20.19 -0.33
N LEU A 308 -21.66 19.37 0.64
CA LEU A 308 -21.97 17.94 0.70
C LEU A 308 -22.71 17.62 1.99
N VAL A 309 -23.77 16.82 1.90
CA VAL A 309 -24.44 16.22 3.06
C VAL A 309 -24.21 14.72 3.01
N SER A 310 -23.70 14.15 4.11
CA SER A 310 -23.44 12.72 4.24
C SER A 310 -24.34 12.13 5.31
N TRP A 311 -25.03 11.03 5.00
CA TRP A 311 -25.95 10.35 5.90
C TRP A 311 -25.50 8.92 6.17
N ASP A 312 -25.39 8.60 7.46
CA ASP A 312 -25.41 7.25 7.98
C ASP A 312 -26.81 6.97 8.55
N THR A 313 -27.45 5.85 8.15
CA THR A 313 -28.87 5.59 8.43
C THR A 313 -29.04 4.33 9.25
N ALA A 314 -29.57 4.47 10.47
CA ALA A 314 -29.86 3.34 11.36
C ALA A 314 -31.14 2.61 10.95
N SER A 315 -31.13 1.28 11.02
CA SER A 315 -32.20 0.41 10.56
C SER A 315 -33.31 0.11 11.60
N THR A 316 -33.12 0.47 12.88
CA THR A 316 -34.04 0.14 13.99
C THR A 316 -34.31 1.34 14.88
N LEU A 317 -35.52 1.36 15.52
CA LEU A 317 -36.00 2.42 16.40
C LEU A 317 -35.99 2.05 17.90
N SER A 318 -35.34 0.97 18.31
CA SER A 318 -35.27 0.60 19.74
C SER A 318 -34.53 1.66 20.55
N GLU A 319 -34.78 1.77 21.85
CA GLU A 319 -34.08 2.74 22.74
C GLU A 319 -32.55 2.51 22.75
N ASP A 320 -32.11 1.29 22.43
CA ASP A 320 -30.71 0.91 22.29
C ASP A 320 -30.19 0.95 20.84
N ALA A 321 -31.00 1.42 19.87
CA ALA A 321 -30.64 1.46 18.48
C ALA A 321 -29.67 2.61 18.15
N ASP A 322 -28.90 2.42 17.09
CA ASP A 322 -28.03 3.44 16.52
C ASP A 322 -28.83 4.65 16.01
N TRP A 323 -28.15 5.76 15.86
CA TRP A 323 -28.74 7.00 15.38
C TRP A 323 -28.62 7.13 13.87
N SER A 324 -29.62 7.72 13.24
CA SER A 324 -29.41 8.25 11.89
C SER A 324 -28.71 9.61 11.99
N VAL A 325 -27.54 9.70 11.38
CA VAL A 325 -26.70 10.91 11.48
C VAL A 325 -26.45 11.51 10.11
N GLY A 326 -26.66 12.81 10.01
CA GLY A 326 -26.29 13.62 8.85
C GLY A 326 -25.19 14.61 9.21
N THR A 327 -24.10 14.66 8.45
CA THR A 327 -23.07 15.69 8.54
C THR A 327 -23.07 16.57 7.30
N VAL A 328 -23.08 17.90 7.50
CA VAL A 328 -23.07 18.90 6.41
C VAL A 328 -21.69 19.49 6.31
N TRP A 329 -21.10 19.39 5.14
CA TRP A 329 -19.74 19.84 4.85
C TRP A 329 -19.72 20.91 3.77
N GLY A 330 -18.83 21.87 3.90
CA GLY A 330 -18.50 22.84 2.87
C GLY A 330 -17.02 22.76 2.51
N MET A 331 -16.70 22.95 1.24
CA MET A 331 -15.32 23.03 0.75
C MET A 331 -15.08 24.42 0.15
N VAL A 332 -13.94 25.01 0.49
CA VAL A 332 -13.39 26.21 -0.15
C VAL A 332 -11.86 26.15 -0.10
N ASP A 333 -11.18 26.47 -1.19
CA ASP A 333 -9.72 26.50 -1.33
C ASP A 333 -9.03 25.17 -0.89
N GLY A 334 -9.72 24.04 -1.05
CA GLY A 334 -9.22 22.71 -0.64
C GLY A 334 -9.29 22.46 0.87
N GLU A 335 -9.88 23.34 1.65
CA GLU A 335 -10.19 23.20 3.07
C GLU A 335 -11.64 22.74 3.26
N LEU A 336 -11.88 21.94 4.28
CA LEU A 336 -13.17 21.32 4.59
C LEU A 336 -13.73 21.84 5.90
N PHE A 337 -14.94 22.33 5.86
CA PHE A 337 -15.63 22.92 7.01
C PHE A 337 -16.85 22.07 7.39
N LEU A 338 -16.88 21.53 8.61
CA LEU A 338 -18.07 20.88 9.17
C LEU A 338 -19.07 21.95 9.58
N ARG A 339 -20.14 22.11 8.82
CA ARG A 339 -21.14 23.18 9.01
C ARG A 339 -22.21 22.82 10.02
N GLU A 340 -22.62 21.54 10.01
CA GLU A 340 -23.72 21.07 10.86
C GLU A 340 -23.63 19.55 11.06
N VAL A 341 -24.09 19.11 12.24
CA VAL A 341 -24.33 17.71 12.57
C VAL A 341 -25.78 17.54 13.01
N ILE A 342 -26.47 16.59 12.37
CA ILE A 342 -27.88 16.26 12.62
C ILE A 342 -27.91 14.83 13.13
N ARG A 343 -28.56 14.61 14.28
CA ARG A 343 -28.66 13.29 14.91
C ARG A 343 -30.11 13.04 15.30
N VAL A 344 -30.72 12.04 14.68
CA VAL A 344 -32.17 11.78 14.85
C VAL A 344 -32.45 10.27 14.92
N ARG A 345 -33.59 9.94 15.51
CA ARG A 345 -34.22 8.62 15.45
C ARG A 345 -35.59 8.78 14.81
N GLN A 346 -35.68 8.48 13.52
CA GLN A 346 -36.89 8.64 12.72
C GLN A 346 -37.08 7.45 11.82
N GLU A 347 -38.34 7.14 11.49
CA GLU A 347 -38.70 6.12 10.50
C GLU A 347 -38.33 6.56 9.09
N ALA A 348 -38.28 5.60 8.16
CA ALA A 348 -37.82 5.84 6.80
C ALA A 348 -38.53 6.99 6.07
N PRO A 349 -39.88 7.15 6.15
CA PRO A 349 -40.56 8.26 5.48
C PRO A 349 -40.15 9.64 6.04
N GLU A 350 -40.14 9.78 7.36
CA GLU A 350 -39.78 11.02 8.06
C GLU A 350 -38.32 11.36 7.85
N LEU A 351 -37.43 10.36 7.91
CA LEU A 351 -36.01 10.53 7.64
C LEU A 351 -35.79 10.95 6.17
N GLY A 352 -36.52 10.39 5.22
CA GLY A 352 -36.46 10.78 3.84
C GLY A 352 -36.86 12.24 3.62
N HIS A 353 -37.93 12.72 4.28
CA HIS A 353 -38.33 14.12 4.25
C HIS A 353 -37.28 15.03 4.88
N LEU A 354 -36.69 14.64 6.02
CA LEU A 354 -35.62 15.39 6.66
C LEU A 354 -34.37 15.50 5.75
N ILE A 355 -33.96 14.42 5.13
CA ILE A 355 -32.83 14.42 4.17
C ILE A 355 -33.07 15.40 3.02
N GLU A 356 -34.26 15.41 2.44
CA GLU A 356 -34.63 16.38 1.39
C GLU A 356 -34.66 17.82 1.91
N GLN A 357 -35.19 18.04 3.10
CA GLN A 357 -35.23 19.35 3.73
C GLN A 357 -33.82 19.89 4.00
N VAL A 358 -32.92 19.05 4.53
CA VAL A 358 -31.51 19.42 4.80
C VAL A 358 -30.81 19.74 3.48
N HIS A 359 -30.93 18.89 2.46
CA HIS A 359 -30.37 19.16 1.14
C HIS A 359 -30.78 20.53 0.61
N ARG A 360 -32.09 20.85 0.70
CA ARG A 360 -32.65 22.12 0.19
C ARG A 360 -32.16 23.33 0.98
N ARG A 361 -32.22 23.29 2.33
CA ARG A 361 -31.87 24.45 3.17
C ARG A 361 -30.37 24.74 3.20
N THR A 362 -29.53 23.73 3.01
CA THR A 362 -28.08 23.89 2.96
C THR A 362 -27.57 24.20 1.55
N ASN A 363 -28.45 24.18 0.57
CA ASN A 363 -28.15 24.30 -0.85
C ASN A 363 -27.06 23.31 -1.26
N ALA A 364 -27.25 22.04 -0.88
CA ALA A 364 -26.24 21.01 -1.08
C ALA A 364 -26.11 20.63 -2.56
N ASP A 365 -24.89 20.52 -3.05
CA ASP A 365 -24.58 19.99 -4.38
C ASP A 365 -24.70 18.47 -4.41
N ILE A 366 -24.34 17.84 -3.30
CA ILE A 366 -24.27 16.38 -3.16
C ILE A 366 -24.94 15.94 -1.86
N THR A 367 -25.76 14.89 -1.95
CA THR A 367 -26.18 14.12 -0.78
C THR A 367 -25.72 12.69 -0.93
N LEU A 368 -24.97 12.20 0.03
CA LEU A 368 -24.54 10.80 0.16
C LEU A 368 -25.44 10.08 1.16
N ILE A 369 -25.79 8.86 0.89
CA ILE A 369 -26.44 7.94 1.84
C ILE A 369 -25.69 6.62 1.77
N GLU A 370 -25.38 6.03 2.93
CA GLU A 370 -24.71 4.73 2.96
C GLU A 370 -25.57 3.67 2.26
N ASP A 371 -24.95 2.80 1.46
CA ASP A 371 -25.61 1.72 0.71
C ASP A 371 -25.93 0.53 1.64
N ALA A 372 -26.72 0.81 2.69
CA ALA A 372 -27.36 -0.14 3.59
C ALA A 372 -28.85 -0.27 3.25
N ASP A 373 -29.51 -1.27 3.82
CA ASP A 373 -30.90 -1.59 3.40
C ASP A 373 -31.85 -0.40 3.52
N LEU A 374 -31.85 0.30 4.67
CA LEU A 374 -32.70 1.47 4.88
C LEU A 374 -32.29 2.63 3.95
N GLY A 375 -31.00 2.94 3.90
CA GLY A 375 -30.46 4.02 3.08
C GLY A 375 -30.74 3.83 1.59
N ARG A 376 -30.68 2.59 1.10
CA ARG A 376 -31.01 2.23 -0.28
C ARG A 376 -32.48 2.51 -0.59
N GLY A 377 -33.39 2.13 0.32
CA GLY A 377 -34.81 2.38 0.19
C GLY A 377 -35.14 3.88 0.14
N ILE A 378 -34.56 4.66 1.06
CA ILE A 378 -34.74 6.12 1.10
C ILE A 378 -34.18 6.78 -0.17
N ALA A 379 -32.97 6.40 -0.61
CA ALA A 379 -32.37 6.97 -1.80
C ALA A 379 -33.19 6.67 -3.06
N GLN A 380 -33.73 5.47 -3.19
CA GLN A 380 -34.61 5.11 -4.32
C GLN A 380 -35.92 5.91 -4.30
N ASN A 381 -36.52 6.09 -3.12
CA ASN A 381 -37.73 6.89 -2.99
C ASN A 381 -37.48 8.36 -3.35
N LEU A 382 -36.43 8.98 -2.79
CA LEU A 382 -36.09 10.37 -3.08
C LEU A 382 -35.76 10.61 -4.56
N ARG A 383 -35.09 9.69 -5.23
CA ARG A 383 -34.82 9.80 -6.69
C ARG A 383 -36.09 9.79 -7.52
N ARG A 384 -37.19 9.18 -7.02
CA ARG A 384 -38.50 9.13 -7.69
C ARG A 384 -39.36 10.34 -7.39
N THR A 385 -39.36 10.81 -6.14
CA THR A 385 -40.31 11.80 -5.64
C THR A 385 -39.73 13.21 -5.64
N SER A 386 -38.43 13.37 -5.42
CA SER A 386 -37.78 14.68 -5.38
C SER A 386 -37.17 15.06 -6.72
N ARG A 387 -37.38 16.33 -7.12
CA ARG A 387 -36.71 16.94 -8.27
C ARG A 387 -35.35 17.53 -7.92
N LEU A 388 -35.11 17.86 -6.66
CA LEU A 388 -33.92 18.58 -6.18
C LEU A 388 -32.91 17.62 -5.53
N CYS A 389 -33.37 16.75 -4.63
CA CYS A 389 -32.50 15.82 -3.91
C CYS A 389 -32.42 14.47 -4.63
N ARG A 390 -31.25 14.19 -5.22
CA ARG A 390 -30.96 12.90 -5.86
C ARG A 390 -29.76 12.24 -5.20
N PRO A 391 -29.96 11.55 -4.07
CA PRO A 391 -28.86 11.00 -3.30
C PRO A 391 -28.00 10.03 -4.09
N GLN A 392 -26.68 10.08 -3.84
CA GLN A 392 -25.74 9.06 -4.29
C GLN A 392 -25.58 8.02 -3.19
N LEU A 393 -25.63 6.74 -3.55
CA LEU A 393 -25.32 5.67 -2.60
C LEU A 393 -23.82 5.57 -2.45
N TYR A 394 -23.38 5.58 -1.20
CA TYR A 394 -21.99 5.40 -0.83
C TYR A 394 -21.75 3.95 -0.41
N GLN A 395 -20.85 3.27 -1.09
CA GLN A 395 -20.46 1.90 -0.78
C GLN A 395 -19.12 1.91 -0.02
N PRO A 396 -19.10 1.58 1.28
CA PRO A 396 -17.87 1.46 2.03
C PRO A 396 -16.98 0.35 1.44
N ARG A 397 -15.70 0.66 1.18
CA ARG A 397 -14.71 -0.31 0.70
C ARG A 397 -13.84 -0.88 1.82
N LEU A 398 -13.84 -0.22 2.96
CA LEU A 398 -13.08 -0.55 4.16
C LEU A 398 -14.05 -0.65 5.33
N ASP A 399 -13.65 -1.39 6.37
CA ASP A 399 -14.34 -1.35 7.66
C ASP A 399 -14.28 0.06 8.29
N LYS A 400 -15.12 0.32 9.29
CA LYS A 400 -15.28 1.64 9.93
C LYS A 400 -13.95 2.22 10.41
N ILE A 401 -13.15 1.44 11.12
CA ILE A 401 -11.86 1.88 11.71
C ILE A 401 -10.88 2.20 10.60
N ALA A 402 -10.69 1.28 9.65
CA ALA A 402 -9.78 1.46 8.52
C ALA A 402 -10.17 2.68 7.66
N ARG A 403 -11.48 2.92 7.49
CA ARG A 403 -12.01 4.06 6.75
C ARG A 403 -11.65 5.38 7.44
N MET A 404 -11.90 5.50 8.75
CA MET A 404 -11.58 6.72 9.50
C MET A 404 -10.07 6.94 9.63
N GLN A 405 -9.28 5.89 9.85
CA GLN A 405 -7.82 5.97 9.86
C GLN A 405 -7.25 6.48 8.53
N ALA A 406 -7.78 6.01 7.40
CA ALA A 406 -7.37 6.50 6.09
C ALA A 406 -7.73 8.00 5.85
N ARG A 407 -8.68 8.57 6.60
CA ARG A 407 -9.12 9.98 6.52
C ARG A 407 -8.50 10.85 7.61
N ALA A 408 -7.93 10.27 8.65
CA ALA A 408 -7.27 10.97 9.76
C ALA A 408 -6.21 11.97 9.28
N VAL A 409 -5.55 11.66 8.15
CA VAL A 409 -4.58 12.57 7.50
C VAL A 409 -5.15 13.96 7.21
N MET A 410 -6.44 14.08 6.91
CA MET A 410 -7.06 15.38 6.64
C MET A 410 -7.16 16.26 7.88
N PHE A 411 -7.37 15.64 9.05
CA PHE A 411 -7.30 16.34 10.35
C PHE A 411 -5.83 16.67 10.69
N GLU A 412 -4.94 15.72 10.56
CA GLU A 412 -3.52 15.86 10.86
C GLU A 412 -2.85 16.98 10.04
N THR A 413 -3.18 17.07 8.76
CA THR A 413 -2.65 18.11 7.85
C THR A 413 -3.39 19.45 7.99
N GLY A 414 -4.35 19.57 8.91
CA GLY A 414 -5.07 20.81 9.20
C GLY A 414 -6.07 21.24 8.12
N LYS A 415 -6.54 20.30 7.28
CA LYS A 415 -7.53 20.56 6.23
C LYS A 415 -8.97 20.58 6.70
N VAL A 416 -9.25 20.12 7.92
CA VAL A 416 -10.60 20.02 8.48
C VAL A 416 -10.79 21.08 9.55
N PHE A 417 -11.82 21.90 9.39
CA PHE A 417 -12.19 22.97 10.31
C PHE A 417 -13.54 22.68 10.96
N LEU A 418 -13.62 22.91 12.28
CA LEU A 418 -14.82 22.77 13.10
C LEU A 418 -15.26 24.14 13.61
N PRO A 419 -16.54 24.47 13.61
CA PRO A 419 -17.03 25.74 14.16
C PRO A 419 -16.91 25.72 15.67
N ARG A 420 -16.33 26.80 16.27
CA ARG A 420 -16.03 26.84 17.70
C ARG A 420 -17.29 26.85 18.58
N ASN A 421 -18.38 27.48 18.11
CA ASN A 421 -19.57 27.77 18.88
C ASN A 421 -20.81 26.94 18.49
N ALA A 422 -20.65 25.79 17.85
CA ALA A 422 -21.78 24.95 17.45
C ALA A 422 -22.34 24.14 18.63
N PRO A 423 -23.68 24.10 18.82
CA PRO A 423 -24.29 23.42 19.96
C PRO A 423 -24.07 21.90 19.99
N TRP A 424 -23.85 21.28 18.85
CA TRP A 424 -23.58 19.85 18.69
C TRP A 424 -22.09 19.47 18.83
N LEU A 425 -21.18 20.46 18.87
CA LEU A 425 -19.74 20.23 18.78
C LEU A 425 -19.21 19.37 19.94
N ALA A 426 -19.66 19.60 21.18
CA ALA A 426 -19.18 18.86 22.33
C ALA A 426 -19.44 17.35 22.18
N GLN A 427 -20.66 16.98 21.77
CA GLN A 427 -21.04 15.58 21.58
C GLN A 427 -20.32 14.94 20.34
N TYR A 428 -20.14 15.70 19.28
CA TYR A 428 -19.38 15.28 18.12
C TYR A 428 -17.91 14.98 18.46
N LEU A 429 -17.28 15.87 19.24
CA LEU A 429 -15.89 15.69 19.68
C LEU A 429 -15.73 14.51 20.64
N GLU A 430 -16.68 14.27 21.53
CA GLU A 430 -16.67 13.11 22.42
C GLU A 430 -16.61 11.81 21.60
N GLU A 431 -17.46 11.66 20.58
CA GLU A 431 -17.50 10.48 19.73
C GLU A 431 -16.26 10.40 18.82
N LEU A 432 -15.87 11.50 18.17
CA LEU A 432 -14.72 11.56 17.27
C LEU A 432 -13.40 11.22 17.96
N LEU A 433 -13.16 11.78 19.15
CA LEU A 433 -11.93 11.60 19.91
C LEU A 433 -11.89 10.27 20.68
N GLY A 434 -13.07 9.71 20.99
CA GLY A 434 -13.18 8.43 21.68
C GLY A 434 -13.22 7.22 20.74
N PHE A 435 -13.39 7.44 19.42
CA PHE A 435 -13.44 6.36 18.43
C PHE A 435 -12.10 5.60 18.38
N PRO A 436 -12.08 4.24 18.28
CA PRO A 436 -13.23 3.34 18.10
C PRO A 436 -13.85 2.81 19.40
N ASN A 437 -13.50 3.32 20.58
CA ASN A 437 -13.84 2.73 21.87
C ASN A 437 -15.15 3.28 22.47
N GLN A 438 -15.90 4.08 21.72
CA GLN A 438 -17.20 4.63 22.17
C GLN A 438 -18.36 3.68 21.84
N ARG A 439 -19.49 3.87 22.57
CA ARG A 439 -20.72 3.09 22.38
C ARG A 439 -21.38 3.36 21.02
N HIS A 440 -21.28 4.60 20.53
CA HIS A 440 -21.83 5.05 19.26
C HIS A 440 -20.71 5.59 18.38
N ASP A 441 -20.78 5.29 17.08
CA ASP A 441 -19.82 5.73 16.07
C ASP A 441 -20.48 6.31 14.80
N ASP A 442 -21.80 6.56 14.85
CA ASP A 442 -22.62 7.00 13.73
C ASP A 442 -22.17 8.35 13.15
N GLN A 443 -21.71 9.28 14.02
CA GLN A 443 -21.17 10.58 13.59
C GLN A 443 -19.81 10.44 12.90
N VAL A 444 -19.01 9.47 13.35
CA VAL A 444 -17.71 9.15 12.74
C VAL A 444 -17.92 8.49 11.40
N ASP A 445 -18.92 7.60 11.26
CA ASP A 445 -19.24 6.95 10.00
C ASP A 445 -19.70 7.96 8.95
N SER A 446 -20.65 8.83 9.27
CA SER A 446 -21.08 9.91 8.39
C SER A 446 -19.92 10.85 7.99
N THR A 447 -19.04 11.19 8.95
CA THR A 447 -17.83 12.00 8.72
C THR A 447 -16.88 11.31 7.76
N SER A 448 -16.55 10.04 8.01
CA SER A 448 -15.60 9.28 7.21
C SER A 448 -16.05 9.11 5.75
N GLN A 449 -17.36 8.96 5.53
CA GLN A 449 -17.97 8.93 4.18
C GLN A 449 -17.76 10.26 3.44
N ALA A 450 -18.06 11.39 4.10
CA ALA A 450 -17.87 12.71 3.52
C ALA A 450 -16.41 12.97 3.14
N LEU A 451 -15.48 12.69 4.05
CA LEU A 451 -14.05 12.88 3.83
C LEU A 451 -13.50 11.95 2.72
N ASP A 452 -14.01 10.72 2.63
CA ASP A 452 -13.67 9.78 1.55
C ASP A 452 -14.09 10.34 0.17
N TRP A 453 -15.29 10.88 0.08
CA TRP A 453 -15.79 11.49 -1.15
C TRP A 453 -14.94 12.68 -1.58
N PHE A 454 -14.60 13.61 -0.67
CA PHE A 454 -13.75 14.76 -0.96
C PHE A 454 -12.36 14.33 -1.40
N GLN A 455 -11.74 13.34 -0.75
CA GLN A 455 -10.42 12.86 -1.13
C GLN A 455 -10.40 12.29 -2.56
N HIS A 456 -11.44 11.57 -2.95
CA HIS A 456 -11.57 11.07 -4.32
C HIS A 456 -11.75 12.19 -5.34
N ARG A 457 -12.40 13.29 -4.97
CA ARG A 457 -12.53 14.48 -5.79
C ARG A 457 -11.19 15.19 -5.96
N PHE A 458 -10.46 15.47 -4.89
CA PHE A 458 -9.10 16.04 -4.95
C PHE A 458 -8.17 15.22 -5.85
N ALA A 459 -8.20 13.89 -5.73
CA ALA A 459 -7.38 13.03 -6.55
C ALA A 459 -7.70 13.14 -8.06
N ARG A 460 -8.99 13.38 -8.42
CA ARG A 460 -9.40 13.59 -9.83
C ARG A 460 -8.98 14.96 -10.36
N GLU A 461 -9.07 15.99 -9.55
CA GLU A 461 -8.65 17.35 -9.92
C GLU A 461 -7.14 17.42 -10.17
N ILE A 462 -6.32 16.76 -9.35
CA ILE A 462 -4.87 16.66 -9.53
C ILE A 462 -4.50 15.81 -10.76
N ALA A 463 -5.26 14.76 -11.06
CA ALA A 463 -4.99 13.88 -12.20
C ALA A 463 -5.31 14.51 -13.57
N GLY A 464 -6.02 15.63 -13.59
CA GLY A 464 -6.48 16.28 -14.83
C GLY A 464 -7.52 15.45 -15.61
N PRO A 465 -8.10 16.01 -16.68
CA PRO A 465 -9.03 15.26 -17.52
C PRO A 465 -8.30 14.11 -18.20
N ARG A 466 -8.85 12.89 -18.07
CA ARG A 466 -8.31 11.73 -18.80
C ARG A 466 -8.30 12.07 -20.30
N PRO A 467 -7.17 11.84 -21.02
CA PRO A 467 -7.17 11.99 -22.46
C PRO A 467 -8.29 11.10 -23.04
N SER A 468 -9.16 11.72 -23.83
CA SER A 468 -10.20 10.97 -24.54
C SER A 468 -9.55 9.82 -25.31
N PRO A 469 -10.10 8.60 -25.27
CA PRO A 469 -9.56 7.52 -26.08
C PRO A 469 -9.54 7.99 -27.54
N ALA A 470 -8.35 7.96 -28.14
CA ALA A 470 -8.15 8.34 -29.53
C ALA A 470 -9.14 7.54 -30.37
N ARG A 471 -10.02 8.24 -31.09
CA ARG A 471 -10.91 7.58 -32.05
C ARG A 471 -10.03 6.74 -32.98
N PRO A 472 -10.34 5.44 -33.17
CA PRO A 472 -9.58 4.62 -34.10
C PRO A 472 -9.63 5.31 -35.47
N LYS A 473 -8.49 5.66 -36.01
CA LYS A 473 -8.35 6.19 -37.37
C LYS A 473 -8.99 5.14 -38.28
N GLY A 474 -10.10 5.51 -38.91
CA GLY A 474 -10.80 4.66 -39.86
C GLY A 474 -9.80 4.07 -40.85
N ARG A 475 -9.77 2.77 -40.99
CA ARG A 475 -9.03 2.08 -42.04
C ARG A 475 -9.47 2.66 -43.37
N ARG A 476 -8.61 3.42 -44.05
CA ARG A 476 -8.80 3.77 -45.45
C ARG A 476 -8.87 2.45 -46.22
N ARG A 477 -10.03 2.22 -46.88
CA ARG A 477 -10.13 1.12 -47.84
C ARG A 477 -9.11 1.35 -48.96
N PRO A 478 -8.38 0.33 -49.40
CA PRO A 478 -7.54 0.44 -50.58
C PRO A 478 -8.46 0.67 -51.82
N PRO A 479 -8.03 1.50 -52.78
CA PRO A 479 -8.74 1.67 -54.03
C PRO A 479 -8.61 0.41 -54.89
N GLY A 480 -9.72 -0.22 -55.29
CA GLY A 480 -9.73 -1.27 -56.27
C GLY A 480 -10.22 -2.66 -55.78
N ALA A 481 -11.48 -2.79 -55.38
CA ALA A 481 -12.13 -4.09 -55.36
C ALA A 481 -13.43 -4.00 -56.18
N PRO A 482 -13.66 -4.90 -57.17
CA PRO A 482 -14.85 -4.83 -58.04
C PRO A 482 -16.12 -5.24 -57.28
N GLN A 483 -17.24 -4.61 -57.65
CA GLN A 483 -18.57 -4.95 -57.20
C GLN A 483 -18.96 -6.35 -57.70
N ARG A 484 -19.41 -7.16 -56.81
CA ARG A 484 -20.41 -8.24 -57.02
C ARG A 484 -21.43 -8.19 -55.92
#